data_be6eae239a4b5ba59f54c42d60905037
#
_entry.id   be6eae239a4b5ba59f54c42d60905037
#
_cell.length_a   1.000
_cell.length_b   1.000
_cell.length_c   1.000
_cell.angle_alpha   90.00
_cell.angle_beta   90.00
_cell.angle_gamma   90.00
#
_symmetry.space_group_name_H-M   'P 1'
#
loop_
_entity.id
_entity.type
_entity.pdbx_description
1 polymer ?
#
loop_
_entity_poly.entity_id
_entity_poly.type
_entity_poly.pdbx_seq_one_letter_code
_entity_poly.pdbx_strand_id
1 'polypeptide(L)'
;EMANKESNSYIFMYSTILVVVAAAVLAVAAVGLKPFQKKNQEIEKMQQLLTAVGIENDVKNAEDLYKKYFVQELAVNKKGEVVSTYENQTLKGEERPFNIELSKQLAKGDEAMLPIFICNQEGKTVYVVPVHGKGLYDAIWGNVAIEEDLNTVAGALFDHKGETPGLGAEITNPAFPAQFKGKKIFENDEVKLAVVKGQKTEEEKQYQADAVTGATNTSNGVSNM
;
A
#
# COMPACT_ATOMS: atom_id res chain seq x y z
N GLU A 1 -14.33 -5.03 59.84
CA GLU A 1 -13.16 -4.15 59.67
C GLU A 1 -13.18 -3.56 58.25
N MET A 2 -13.51 -2.25 58.12
CA MET A 2 -13.42 -1.59 56.83
C MET A 2 -11.96 -1.40 56.48
N ALA A 3 -11.52 -1.97 55.37
CA ALA A 3 -10.17 -1.83 54.87
C ALA A 3 -9.83 -0.34 54.74
N ASN A 4 -8.68 0.08 55.34
CA ASN A 4 -8.22 1.47 55.30
C ASN A 4 -7.88 1.82 53.82
N LYS A 5 -8.79 2.52 53.15
CA LYS A 5 -8.70 2.87 51.74
C LYS A 5 -7.58 3.83 51.42
N GLU A 6 -6.98 4.43 52.45
CA GLU A 6 -5.83 5.35 52.34
C GLU A 6 -4.48 4.65 52.52
N SER A 7 -4.48 3.36 52.85
CA SER A 7 -3.26 2.57 52.92
C SER A 7 -2.59 2.40 51.57
N ASN A 8 -1.28 2.70 51.49
CA ASN A 8 -0.51 2.50 50.26
C ASN A 8 -0.65 1.07 49.73
N SER A 9 -0.70 0.07 50.59
CA SER A 9 -0.90 -1.34 50.20
C SER A 9 -2.26 -1.59 49.54
N TYR A 10 -3.34 -0.95 50.01
CA TYR A 10 -4.64 -1.01 49.37
C TYR A 10 -4.65 -0.39 48.01
N ILE A 11 -4.03 0.81 47.87
CA ILE A 11 -3.92 1.53 46.60
C ILE A 11 -3.14 0.69 45.58
N PHE A 12 -1.97 0.14 45.95
CA PHE A 12 -1.19 -0.72 45.08
C PHE A 12 -1.94 -1.97 44.65
N MET A 13 -2.58 -2.66 45.57
CA MET A 13 -3.37 -3.87 45.29
C MET A 13 -4.53 -3.57 44.34
N TYR A 14 -5.29 -2.52 44.62
CA TYR A 14 -6.42 -2.10 43.79
C TYR A 14 -5.96 -1.72 42.37
N SER A 15 -4.91 -0.88 42.25
CA SER A 15 -4.35 -0.47 40.97
C SER A 15 -3.81 -1.65 40.17
N THR A 16 -3.14 -2.60 40.83
CA THR A 16 -2.64 -3.82 40.17
C THR A 16 -3.77 -4.67 39.64
N ILE A 17 -4.82 -4.92 40.45
CA ILE A 17 -5.98 -5.69 40.00
C ILE A 17 -6.66 -5.00 38.81
N LEU A 18 -6.85 -3.68 38.89
CA LEU A 18 -7.48 -2.91 37.81
C LEU A 18 -6.69 -3.01 36.51
N VAL A 19 -5.36 -2.86 36.57
CA VAL A 19 -4.49 -3.00 35.39
C VAL A 19 -4.54 -4.41 34.82
N VAL A 20 -4.48 -5.44 35.66
CA VAL A 20 -4.54 -6.84 35.21
C VAL A 20 -5.88 -7.15 34.54
N VAL A 21 -6.99 -6.71 35.14
CA VAL A 21 -8.33 -6.91 34.54
C VAL A 21 -8.45 -6.17 33.22
N ALA A 22 -8.04 -4.91 33.17
CA ALA A 22 -8.07 -4.13 31.93
C ALA A 22 -7.18 -4.78 30.83
N ALA A 23 -5.97 -5.22 31.18
CA ALA A 23 -5.08 -5.91 30.25
C ALA A 23 -5.68 -7.23 29.73
N ALA A 24 -6.31 -8.02 30.61
CA ALA A 24 -6.97 -9.26 30.23
C ALA A 24 -8.14 -9.02 29.26
N VAL A 25 -9.01 -8.05 29.55
CA VAL A 25 -10.13 -7.67 28.67
C VAL A 25 -9.63 -7.21 27.30
N LEU A 26 -8.61 -6.33 27.26
CA LEU A 26 -8.02 -5.86 26.02
C LEU A 26 -7.36 -7.00 25.22
N ALA A 27 -6.67 -7.92 25.90
CA ALA A 27 -6.04 -9.07 25.25
C ALA A 27 -7.08 -10.00 24.60
N VAL A 28 -8.17 -10.32 25.31
CA VAL A 28 -9.27 -11.12 24.77
C VAL A 28 -9.92 -10.43 23.56
N ALA A 29 -10.21 -9.14 23.67
CA ALA A 29 -10.76 -8.36 22.55
C ALA A 29 -9.80 -8.33 21.34
N ALA A 30 -8.50 -8.10 21.57
CA ALA A 30 -7.51 -8.07 20.51
C ALA A 30 -7.39 -9.42 19.78
N VAL A 31 -7.33 -10.53 20.52
CA VAL A 31 -7.27 -11.88 19.93
C VAL A 31 -8.55 -12.20 19.17
N GLY A 32 -9.71 -11.90 19.75
CA GLY A 32 -11.02 -12.18 19.12
C GLY A 32 -11.27 -11.36 17.85
N LEU A 33 -10.74 -10.12 17.78
CA LEU A 33 -10.91 -9.25 16.61
C LEU A 33 -9.87 -9.47 15.50
N LYS A 34 -8.76 -10.14 15.79
CA LYS A 34 -7.65 -10.37 14.84
C LYS A 34 -8.07 -10.98 13.49
N PRO A 35 -8.92 -12.04 13.43
CA PRO A 35 -9.35 -12.59 12.14
C PRO A 35 -10.19 -11.61 11.31
N PHE A 36 -11.03 -10.80 11.97
CA PHE A 36 -11.83 -9.77 11.28
C PHE A 36 -10.95 -8.64 10.74
N GLN A 37 -9.96 -8.21 11.53
CA GLN A 37 -8.98 -7.21 11.09
C GLN A 37 -8.18 -7.70 9.87
N LYS A 38 -7.72 -8.96 9.89
CA LYS A 38 -7.01 -9.56 8.76
C LYS A 38 -7.86 -9.57 7.49
N LYS A 39 -9.13 -10.01 7.60
CA LYS A 39 -10.06 -10.01 6.48
C LYS A 39 -10.30 -8.60 5.93
N ASN A 40 -10.48 -7.60 6.80
CA ASN A 40 -10.66 -6.21 6.38
C ASN A 40 -9.42 -5.68 5.66
N GLN A 41 -8.20 -5.98 6.13
CA GLN A 41 -6.96 -5.63 5.45
C GLN A 41 -6.81 -6.28 4.08
N GLU A 42 -7.23 -7.53 3.94
CA GLU A 42 -7.25 -8.22 2.64
C GLU A 42 -8.22 -7.54 1.67
N ILE A 43 -9.42 -7.20 2.13
CA ILE A 43 -10.43 -6.50 1.31
C ILE A 43 -9.91 -5.09 0.92
N GLU A 44 -9.34 -4.36 1.86
CA GLU A 44 -8.76 -3.04 1.60
C GLU A 44 -7.64 -3.10 0.55
N LYS A 45 -6.75 -4.10 0.65
CA LYS A 45 -5.71 -4.32 -0.36
C LYS A 45 -6.30 -4.61 -1.75
N MET A 46 -7.36 -5.43 -1.82
CA MET A 46 -8.07 -5.69 -3.09
C MET A 46 -8.70 -4.42 -3.64
N GLN A 47 -9.33 -3.59 -2.80
CA GLN A 47 -9.90 -2.31 -3.19
C GLN A 47 -8.84 -1.35 -3.73
N GLN A 48 -7.69 -1.25 -3.07
CA GLN A 48 -6.57 -0.42 -3.52
C GLN A 48 -6.04 -0.86 -4.89
N LEU A 49 -5.89 -2.17 -5.13
CA LEU A 49 -5.47 -2.72 -6.41
C LEU A 49 -6.50 -2.46 -7.51
N LEU A 50 -7.79 -2.66 -7.23
CA LEU A 50 -8.89 -2.37 -8.16
C LEU A 50 -8.97 -0.88 -8.51
N THR A 51 -8.82 -0.02 -7.52
CA THR A 51 -8.84 1.44 -7.72
C THR A 51 -7.65 1.90 -8.57
N ALA A 52 -6.47 1.32 -8.38
CA ALA A 52 -5.27 1.65 -9.16
C ALA A 52 -5.47 1.36 -10.67
N VAL A 53 -6.24 0.34 -11.02
CA VAL A 53 -6.60 0.01 -12.41
C VAL A 53 -7.89 0.70 -12.89
N GLY A 54 -8.48 1.58 -12.08
CA GLY A 54 -9.67 2.35 -12.44
C GLY A 54 -11.00 1.58 -12.35
N ILE A 55 -11.06 0.46 -11.62
CA ILE A 55 -12.29 -0.31 -11.39
C ILE A 55 -12.99 0.23 -10.15
N GLU A 56 -14.21 0.75 -10.31
CA GLU A 56 -15.06 1.15 -9.19
C GLU A 56 -15.41 -0.06 -8.32
N ASN A 57 -15.22 0.08 -7.03
CA ASN A 57 -15.41 -1.03 -6.09
C ASN A 57 -15.85 -0.53 -4.70
N ASP A 58 -16.42 -1.43 -3.92
CA ASP A 58 -16.76 -1.24 -2.52
C ASP A 58 -16.37 -2.48 -1.69
N VAL A 59 -16.54 -2.39 -0.37
CA VAL A 59 -16.20 -3.49 0.57
C VAL A 59 -16.94 -4.80 0.24
N LYS A 60 -18.14 -4.71 -0.36
CA LYS A 60 -19.00 -5.89 -0.61
C LYS A 60 -18.63 -6.63 -1.89
N ASN A 61 -18.16 -5.89 -2.90
CA ASN A 61 -17.88 -6.42 -4.23
C ASN A 61 -16.38 -6.59 -4.53
N ALA A 62 -15.49 -6.03 -3.70
CA ALA A 62 -14.04 -6.02 -3.94
C ALA A 62 -13.46 -7.42 -4.16
N GLU A 63 -13.86 -8.42 -3.37
CA GLU A 63 -13.35 -9.78 -3.48
C GLU A 63 -13.76 -10.45 -4.80
N ASP A 64 -15.01 -10.27 -5.23
CA ASP A 64 -15.52 -10.82 -6.49
C ASP A 64 -14.91 -10.13 -7.71
N LEU A 65 -14.78 -8.79 -7.65
CA LEU A 65 -14.12 -8.02 -8.70
C LEU A 65 -12.62 -8.36 -8.80
N TYR A 66 -11.95 -8.51 -7.65
CA TYR A 66 -10.55 -8.91 -7.66
C TYR A 66 -10.36 -10.28 -8.32
N LYS A 67 -11.15 -11.30 -7.95
CA LYS A 67 -11.11 -12.63 -8.57
C LYS A 67 -11.43 -12.61 -10.07
N LYS A 68 -12.29 -11.68 -10.50
CA LYS A 68 -12.69 -11.55 -11.90
C LYS A 68 -11.61 -10.94 -12.77
N TYR A 69 -10.93 -9.91 -12.28
CA TYR A 69 -10.03 -9.10 -13.10
C TYR A 69 -8.55 -9.42 -12.87
N PHE A 70 -8.15 -9.81 -11.66
CA PHE A 70 -6.78 -10.18 -11.35
C PHE A 70 -6.56 -11.67 -11.63
N VAL A 71 -5.96 -11.96 -12.77
CA VAL A 71 -5.80 -13.33 -13.29
C VAL A 71 -4.58 -14.03 -12.74
N GLN A 72 -3.53 -13.28 -12.35
CA GLN A 72 -2.28 -13.83 -11.87
C GLN A 72 -1.60 -12.89 -10.88
N GLU A 73 -0.92 -13.47 -9.89
CA GLU A 73 -0.06 -12.77 -8.96
C GLU A 73 1.35 -13.37 -9.08
N LEU A 74 2.35 -12.52 -9.19
CA LEU A 74 3.76 -12.91 -9.29
C LEU A 74 4.55 -12.33 -8.12
N ALA A 75 5.55 -13.05 -7.63
CA ALA A 75 6.63 -12.50 -6.85
C ALA A 75 7.93 -12.66 -7.64
N VAL A 76 8.66 -11.57 -7.82
CA VAL A 76 9.93 -11.55 -8.53
C VAL A 76 11.07 -11.15 -7.57
N ASN A 77 12.25 -11.68 -7.79
CA ASN A 77 13.45 -11.21 -7.11
C ASN A 77 14.01 -9.95 -7.81
N LYS A 78 15.03 -9.32 -7.24
CA LYS A 78 15.68 -8.13 -7.83
C LYS A 78 16.35 -8.38 -9.20
N LYS A 79 16.52 -9.63 -9.60
CA LYS A 79 17.03 -9.98 -10.93
C LYS A 79 15.92 -10.13 -11.97
N GLY A 80 14.65 -9.95 -11.56
CA GLY A 80 13.48 -10.15 -12.42
C GLY A 80 13.07 -11.62 -12.58
N GLU A 81 13.65 -12.55 -11.82
CA GLU A 81 13.28 -13.96 -11.87
C GLU A 81 12.00 -14.18 -11.03
N VAL A 82 11.05 -14.91 -11.58
CA VAL A 82 9.80 -15.26 -10.88
C VAL A 82 10.10 -16.36 -9.86
N VAL A 83 9.86 -16.04 -8.58
CA VAL A 83 10.10 -16.95 -7.45
C VAL A 83 8.81 -17.56 -6.88
N SER A 84 7.67 -16.90 -7.10
CA SER A 84 6.37 -17.42 -6.71
C SER A 84 5.29 -16.93 -7.67
N THR A 85 4.29 -17.78 -7.90
CA THR A 85 3.14 -17.49 -8.78
C THR A 85 1.86 -17.99 -8.14
N TYR A 86 0.80 -17.19 -8.18
CA TYR A 86 -0.55 -17.61 -7.84
C TYR A 86 -1.47 -17.35 -9.02
N GLU A 87 -2.03 -18.42 -9.56
CA GLU A 87 -2.92 -18.39 -10.73
C GLU A 87 -3.94 -19.51 -10.62
N ASN A 88 -5.19 -19.28 -11.03
CA ASN A 88 -6.28 -20.27 -10.99
C ASN A 88 -6.39 -20.96 -9.60
N GLN A 89 -6.26 -20.18 -8.51
CA GLN A 89 -6.28 -20.67 -7.12
C GLN A 89 -5.13 -21.65 -6.78
N THR A 90 -4.11 -21.73 -7.62
CA THR A 90 -2.95 -22.59 -7.44
C THR A 90 -1.71 -21.76 -7.12
N LEU A 91 -1.09 -22.05 -5.98
CA LEU A 91 0.19 -21.46 -5.58
C LEU A 91 1.35 -22.33 -6.08
N LYS A 92 2.29 -21.71 -6.76
CA LYS A 92 3.62 -22.30 -7.08
C LYS A 92 4.67 -21.40 -6.43
N GLY A 93 5.44 -21.92 -5.50
CA GLY A 93 6.39 -21.17 -4.68
C GLY A 93 6.06 -21.25 -3.20
N GLU A 94 6.79 -20.51 -2.36
CA GLU A 94 6.70 -20.60 -0.90
C GLU A 94 5.55 -19.76 -0.32
N GLU A 95 5.31 -18.59 -0.87
CA GLU A 95 4.32 -17.63 -0.35
C GLU A 95 3.49 -17.05 -1.49
N ARG A 96 2.19 -16.86 -1.22
CA ARG A 96 1.30 -16.17 -2.16
C ARG A 96 1.71 -14.70 -2.28
N PRO A 97 1.95 -14.19 -3.51
CA PRO A 97 2.39 -12.81 -3.73
C PRO A 97 1.48 -11.75 -3.08
N PHE A 98 0.18 -12.02 -2.99
CA PHE A 98 -0.78 -11.16 -2.28
C PHE A 98 -0.41 -10.93 -0.80
N ASN A 99 0.18 -11.91 -0.12
CA ASN A 99 0.51 -11.84 1.30
C ASN A 99 1.85 -11.14 1.57
N ILE A 100 2.62 -10.87 0.53
CA ILE A 100 3.92 -10.21 0.67
C ILE A 100 3.72 -8.77 1.17
N GLU A 101 4.38 -8.45 2.28
CA GLU A 101 4.47 -7.10 2.82
C GLU A 101 5.71 -6.41 2.23
N LEU A 102 5.50 -5.50 1.27
CA LEU A 102 6.59 -4.86 0.52
C LEU A 102 7.61 -4.15 1.44
N SER A 103 7.14 -3.45 2.47
CA SER A 103 8.03 -2.77 3.44
C SER A 103 9.02 -3.71 4.12
N LYS A 104 8.59 -4.92 4.47
CA LYS A 104 9.47 -5.95 5.06
C LYS A 104 10.42 -6.55 4.02
N GLN A 105 9.97 -6.68 2.78
CA GLN A 105 10.83 -7.21 1.72
C GLN A 105 11.92 -6.23 1.33
N LEU A 106 11.61 -4.95 1.19
CA LEU A 106 12.61 -3.92 0.88
C LEU A 106 13.74 -3.86 1.92
N ALA A 107 13.43 -4.17 3.19
CA ALA A 107 14.44 -4.26 4.26
C ALA A 107 15.42 -5.45 4.10
N LYS A 108 15.08 -6.48 3.31
CA LYS A 108 15.95 -7.65 3.04
C LYS A 108 17.03 -7.39 1.98
N GLY A 109 17.04 -6.20 1.38
CA GLY A 109 18.04 -5.89 0.36
C GLY A 109 17.92 -6.78 -0.88
N ASP A 110 18.98 -7.52 -1.21
CA ASP A 110 19.04 -8.33 -2.44
C ASP A 110 18.18 -9.61 -2.41
N GLU A 111 17.75 -10.04 -1.24
CA GLU A 111 16.83 -11.18 -1.05
C GLU A 111 15.34 -10.76 -1.12
N ALA A 112 15.05 -9.50 -1.46
CA ALA A 112 13.68 -9.00 -1.54
C ALA A 112 12.88 -9.71 -2.63
N MET A 113 11.64 -10.08 -2.27
CA MET A 113 10.62 -10.55 -3.20
C MET A 113 9.61 -9.43 -3.43
N LEU A 114 9.42 -9.05 -4.68
CA LEU A 114 8.58 -7.93 -5.09
C LEU A 114 7.30 -8.46 -5.72
N PRO A 115 6.12 -8.15 -5.17
CA PRO A 115 4.85 -8.61 -5.73
C PRO A 115 4.47 -7.80 -6.97
N ILE A 116 3.92 -8.48 -7.98
CA ILE A 116 3.33 -7.91 -9.18
C ILE A 116 1.97 -8.57 -9.39
N PHE A 117 0.95 -7.78 -9.68
CA PHE A 117 -0.40 -8.27 -9.92
C PHE A 117 -0.79 -8.03 -11.38
N ILE A 118 -1.28 -9.06 -12.04
CA ILE A 118 -1.67 -9.01 -13.45
C ILE A 118 -3.19 -8.93 -13.53
N CYS A 119 -3.69 -7.80 -14.02
CA CYS A 119 -5.09 -7.52 -14.23
C CYS A 119 -5.43 -7.63 -15.74
N ASN A 120 -6.53 -8.30 -16.05
CA ASN A 120 -7.07 -8.35 -17.42
C ASN A 120 -8.40 -7.61 -17.45
N GLN A 121 -8.47 -6.53 -18.23
CA GLN A 121 -9.67 -5.74 -18.44
C GLN A 121 -10.03 -5.79 -19.92
N GLU A 122 -11.09 -6.52 -20.27
CA GLU A 122 -11.63 -6.57 -21.63
C GLU A 122 -10.57 -6.91 -22.71
N GLY A 123 -9.65 -7.79 -22.35
CA GLY A 123 -8.57 -8.23 -23.24
C GLY A 123 -7.30 -7.35 -23.22
N LYS A 124 -7.27 -6.30 -22.38
CA LYS A 124 -6.06 -5.52 -22.11
C LYS A 124 -5.40 -6.00 -20.83
N THR A 125 -4.13 -6.25 -20.88
CA THR A 125 -3.32 -6.60 -19.71
C THR A 125 -2.78 -5.35 -19.04
N VAL A 126 -2.93 -5.27 -17.72
CA VAL A 126 -2.38 -4.20 -16.89
C VAL A 126 -1.57 -4.83 -15.76
N TYR A 127 -0.37 -4.36 -15.57
CA TYR A 127 0.52 -4.81 -14.49
C TYR A 127 0.43 -3.84 -13.33
N VAL A 128 0.07 -4.32 -12.14
CA VAL A 128 0.05 -3.46 -10.94
C VAL A 128 1.25 -3.78 -10.08
N VAL A 129 2.07 -2.76 -9.86
CA VAL A 129 3.29 -2.81 -9.05
C VAL A 129 3.06 -2.02 -7.78
N PRO A 130 3.04 -2.66 -6.60
CA PRO A 130 3.05 -1.94 -5.33
C PRO A 130 4.36 -1.19 -5.14
N VAL A 131 4.27 0.01 -4.62
CA VAL A 131 5.40 0.88 -4.29
C VAL A 131 5.35 1.28 -2.83
N HIS A 132 6.51 1.52 -2.22
CA HIS A 132 6.60 1.88 -0.81
C HIS A 132 7.77 2.83 -0.59
N GLY A 133 7.53 3.88 0.18
CA GLY A 133 8.53 4.89 0.49
C GLY A 133 8.33 5.52 1.86
N LYS A 134 9.02 6.62 2.07
CA LYS A 134 8.97 7.40 3.31
C LYS A 134 8.50 8.82 2.99
N GLY A 135 7.43 9.22 3.65
CA GLY A 135 6.96 10.60 3.65
C GLY A 135 7.73 11.49 4.63
N LEU A 136 7.10 12.59 5.03
CA LEU A 136 7.69 13.49 6.03
C LEU A 136 7.69 12.84 7.42
N TYR A 137 6.60 12.23 7.84
CA TYR A 137 6.43 11.68 9.19
C TYR A 137 6.56 10.16 9.23
N ASP A 138 5.92 9.43 8.34
CA ASP A 138 5.87 7.97 8.38
C ASP A 138 5.87 7.37 6.95
N ALA A 139 5.57 6.09 6.85
CA ALA A 139 5.49 5.36 5.60
C ALA A 139 4.39 5.94 4.69
N ILE A 140 4.71 5.94 3.41
CA ILE A 140 3.78 6.15 2.31
C ILE A 140 3.88 4.96 1.37
N TRP A 141 2.80 4.59 0.72
CA TRP A 141 2.77 3.48 -0.22
C TRP A 141 1.80 3.76 -1.35
N GLY A 142 1.81 2.92 -2.34
CA GLY A 142 0.87 3.03 -3.44
C GLY A 142 0.86 1.78 -4.31
N ASN A 143 0.03 1.84 -5.34
CA ASN A 143 -0.04 0.86 -6.40
C ASN A 143 0.00 1.62 -7.72
N VAL A 144 0.96 1.30 -8.58
CA VAL A 144 1.10 1.88 -9.92
C VAL A 144 0.68 0.82 -10.94
N ALA A 145 -0.35 1.12 -11.70
CA ALA A 145 -0.82 0.30 -12.79
C ALA A 145 -0.10 0.71 -14.08
N ILE A 146 0.46 -0.26 -14.81
CA ILE A 146 1.30 -0.07 -15.99
C ILE A 146 0.66 -0.81 -17.17
N GLU A 147 0.58 -0.16 -18.32
CA GLU A 147 0.04 -0.76 -19.56
C GLU A 147 0.94 -1.88 -20.11
N GLU A 148 0.47 -2.58 -21.14
CA GLU A 148 1.20 -3.69 -21.79
C GLU A 148 2.56 -3.28 -22.36
N ASP A 149 2.75 -2.00 -22.68
CA ASP A 149 4.03 -1.46 -23.16
C ASP A 149 5.12 -1.40 -22.07
N LEU A 150 4.78 -1.76 -20.83
CA LEU A 150 5.63 -1.71 -19.64
C LEU A 150 6.27 -0.34 -19.36
N ASN A 151 5.70 0.71 -19.93
CA ASN A 151 6.22 2.07 -19.81
C ASN A 151 5.14 3.13 -19.53
N THR A 152 3.90 2.89 -19.94
CA THR A 152 2.82 3.86 -19.74
C THR A 152 2.05 3.55 -18.46
N VAL A 153 1.86 4.56 -17.62
CA VAL A 153 1.03 4.45 -16.43
C VAL A 153 -0.45 4.44 -16.82
N ALA A 154 -1.14 3.33 -16.55
CA ALA A 154 -2.59 3.20 -16.74
C ALA A 154 -3.37 3.91 -15.63
N GLY A 155 -2.83 3.92 -14.42
CA GLY A 155 -3.40 4.55 -13.23
C GLY A 155 -2.51 4.41 -12.02
N ALA A 156 -2.85 5.10 -10.96
CA ALA A 156 -2.11 5.02 -9.69
C ALA A 156 -3.05 5.24 -8.51
N LEU A 157 -2.64 4.75 -7.35
CA LEU A 157 -3.22 5.05 -6.05
C LEU A 157 -2.08 5.24 -5.05
N PHE A 158 -2.18 6.25 -4.20
CA PHE A 158 -1.24 6.46 -3.11
C PHE A 158 -1.98 6.56 -1.77
N ASP A 159 -1.28 6.19 -0.71
CA ASP A 159 -1.78 6.23 0.66
C ASP A 159 -0.65 6.52 1.63
N HIS A 160 -0.97 6.83 2.88
CA HIS A 160 -0.01 7.21 3.91
C HIS A 160 -0.44 6.75 5.29
N LYS A 161 0.51 6.62 6.20
CA LYS A 161 0.23 6.23 7.59
C LYS A 161 -0.09 7.43 8.49
N GLY A 162 0.57 8.57 8.30
CA GLY A 162 0.46 9.66 9.26
C GLY A 162 0.85 11.05 8.73
N GLU A 163 0.64 11.31 7.44
CA GLU A 163 0.90 12.63 6.85
C GLU A 163 -0.16 13.66 7.28
N THR A 164 0.21 14.93 7.26
CA THR A 164 -0.65 16.02 7.70
C THR A 164 -1.77 16.30 6.71
N PRO A 165 -3.07 16.34 7.15
CA PRO A 165 -4.19 16.76 6.32
C PRO A 165 -3.97 18.15 5.70
N GLY A 166 -4.35 18.33 4.44
CA GLY A 166 -4.15 19.56 3.67
C GLY A 166 -2.70 19.78 3.20
N LEU A 167 -1.78 18.88 3.55
CA LEU A 167 -0.37 18.88 3.12
C LEU A 167 -0.01 17.51 2.54
N GLY A 168 0.84 16.72 3.22
CA GLY A 168 1.29 15.42 2.73
C GLY A 168 0.17 14.40 2.52
N ALA A 169 -0.90 14.47 3.30
CA ALA A 169 -2.07 13.60 3.13
C ALA A 169 -2.79 13.79 1.78
N GLU A 170 -2.58 14.92 1.09
CA GLU A 170 -3.19 15.17 -0.23
C GLU A 170 -2.72 14.22 -1.33
N ILE A 171 -1.70 13.40 -1.09
CA ILE A 171 -1.33 12.31 -2.02
C ILE A 171 -2.46 11.28 -2.19
N THR A 172 -3.39 11.18 -1.23
CA THR A 172 -4.58 10.31 -1.32
C THR A 172 -5.75 10.96 -2.05
N ASN A 173 -5.71 12.28 -2.26
CA ASN A 173 -6.76 13.00 -2.99
C ASN A 173 -6.76 12.54 -4.46
N PRO A 174 -7.90 12.11 -5.02
CA PRO A 174 -7.98 11.57 -6.39
C PRO A 174 -7.33 12.44 -7.47
N ALA A 175 -7.27 13.76 -7.27
CA ALA A 175 -6.62 14.68 -8.18
C ALA A 175 -5.09 14.47 -8.29
N PHE A 176 -4.44 13.96 -7.22
CA PHE A 176 -3.00 13.73 -7.24
C PHE A 176 -2.61 12.47 -8.04
N PRO A 177 -3.11 11.26 -7.73
CA PRO A 177 -2.78 10.08 -8.52
C PRO A 177 -3.30 10.15 -9.96
N ALA A 178 -4.38 10.90 -10.23
CA ALA A 178 -4.87 11.10 -11.60
C ALA A 178 -3.84 11.75 -12.54
N GLN A 179 -2.90 12.51 -12.01
CA GLN A 179 -1.83 13.14 -12.79
C GLN A 179 -0.86 12.12 -13.42
N PHE A 180 -0.78 10.92 -12.86
CA PHE A 180 0.15 9.88 -13.34
C PHE A 180 -0.36 9.16 -14.56
N LYS A 181 -1.67 9.13 -14.78
CA LYS A 181 -2.28 8.43 -15.92
C LYS A 181 -1.76 8.97 -17.25
N GLY A 182 -1.30 8.05 -18.12
CA GLY A 182 -0.73 8.35 -19.43
C GLY A 182 0.72 8.83 -19.41
N LYS A 183 1.34 9.00 -18.21
CA LYS A 183 2.76 9.33 -18.12
C LYS A 183 3.64 8.14 -18.43
N LYS A 184 4.86 8.43 -18.90
CA LYS A 184 5.90 7.43 -19.17
C LYS A 184 6.77 7.26 -17.93
N ILE A 185 7.19 6.02 -17.68
CA ILE A 185 8.07 5.66 -16.56
C ILE A 185 9.53 5.81 -16.98
N PHE A 186 9.87 5.30 -18.17
CA PHE A 186 11.25 5.22 -18.65
C PHE A 186 11.48 6.08 -19.87
N GLU A 187 12.69 6.61 -19.97
CA GLU A 187 13.29 7.18 -21.16
C GLU A 187 14.71 6.64 -21.28
N ASN A 188 15.04 6.00 -22.41
CA ASN A 188 16.36 5.38 -22.65
C ASN A 188 16.82 4.44 -21.51
N ASP A 189 15.93 3.59 -21.01
CA ASP A 189 16.14 2.66 -19.90
C ASP A 189 16.41 3.31 -18.52
N GLU A 190 16.28 4.65 -18.43
CA GLU A 190 16.34 5.37 -17.16
C GLU A 190 14.94 5.72 -16.65
N VAL A 191 14.71 5.57 -15.35
CA VAL A 191 13.46 6.03 -14.72
C VAL A 191 13.41 7.55 -14.74
N LYS A 192 12.40 8.10 -15.40
CA LYS A 192 12.14 9.55 -15.53
C LYS A 192 10.87 9.99 -14.83
N LEU A 193 9.98 9.04 -14.51
CA LEU A 193 8.74 9.35 -13.78
C LEU A 193 9.10 9.97 -12.43
N ALA A 194 8.64 11.19 -12.19
CA ALA A 194 8.95 11.94 -10.98
C ALA A 194 7.82 12.89 -10.57
N VAL A 195 7.81 13.22 -9.29
CA VAL A 195 6.96 14.30 -8.74
C VAL A 195 7.83 15.53 -8.54
N VAL A 196 7.54 16.61 -9.25
CA VAL A 196 8.38 17.81 -9.25
C VAL A 196 7.59 19.06 -8.91
N LYS A 197 8.30 20.04 -8.37
CA LYS A 197 7.76 21.36 -8.08
C LYS A 197 8.21 22.37 -9.14
N GLY A 198 7.30 23.21 -9.60
CA GLY A 198 7.60 24.30 -10.51
C GLY A 198 7.06 24.10 -11.92
N GLN A 199 7.53 24.95 -12.85
CA GLN A 199 7.12 24.88 -14.24
C GLN A 199 7.86 23.75 -14.96
N LYS A 200 7.14 23.08 -15.86
CA LYS A 200 7.64 21.97 -16.67
C LYS A 200 7.59 22.34 -18.14
N THR A 201 8.58 21.91 -18.90
CA THR A 201 8.53 21.93 -20.36
C THR A 201 7.48 20.93 -20.88
N GLU A 202 7.04 21.06 -22.13
CA GLU A 202 6.09 20.11 -22.72
C GLU A 202 6.66 18.68 -22.76
N GLU A 203 7.97 18.55 -22.95
CA GLU A 203 8.67 17.26 -22.96
C GLU A 203 8.67 16.63 -21.55
N GLU A 204 8.94 17.40 -20.50
CA GLU A 204 8.93 16.93 -19.12
C GLU A 204 7.55 16.53 -18.63
N LYS A 205 6.48 17.13 -19.12
CA LYS A 205 5.09 16.80 -18.72
C LYS A 205 4.72 15.35 -18.97
N GLN A 206 5.37 14.66 -19.91
CA GLN A 206 5.09 13.24 -20.14
C GLN A 206 5.65 12.33 -19.05
N TYR A 207 6.60 12.82 -18.22
CA TYR A 207 7.26 12.05 -17.16
C TYR A 207 6.98 12.62 -15.76
N GLN A 208 6.46 13.83 -15.62
CA GLN A 208 6.44 14.52 -14.34
C GLN A 208 5.03 14.87 -13.88
N ALA A 209 4.70 14.52 -12.65
CA ALA A 209 3.51 14.97 -11.92
C ALA A 209 3.83 16.20 -11.08
N ASP A 210 2.80 17.00 -10.73
CA ASP A 210 2.95 18.16 -9.85
C ASP A 210 3.04 17.74 -8.39
N ALA A 211 4.00 18.31 -7.68
CA ALA A 211 4.12 18.12 -6.24
C ALA A 211 2.95 18.75 -5.48
N VAL A 212 2.58 18.14 -4.38
CA VAL A 212 1.61 18.72 -3.44
C VAL A 212 2.18 19.99 -2.84
N THR A 213 1.42 21.09 -2.93
CA THR A 213 1.83 22.39 -2.38
C THR A 213 2.03 22.29 -0.85
N GLY A 214 3.18 22.73 -0.37
CA GLY A 214 3.52 22.68 1.06
C GLY A 214 3.99 21.31 1.57
N ALA A 215 3.99 20.25 0.72
CA ALA A 215 4.37 18.89 1.10
C ALA A 215 5.56 18.36 0.29
N THR A 216 6.63 19.13 0.21
CA THR A 216 7.81 18.80 -0.59
C THR A 216 8.43 17.45 -0.22
N ASN A 217 8.57 17.15 1.09
CA ASN A 217 9.19 15.90 1.54
C ASN A 217 8.34 14.68 1.18
N THR A 218 7.00 14.77 1.35
CA THR A 218 6.09 13.68 0.96
C THR A 218 6.09 13.50 -0.56
N SER A 219 6.08 14.58 -1.33
CA SER A 219 6.17 14.55 -2.79
C SER A 219 7.48 13.92 -3.28
N ASN A 220 8.61 14.27 -2.66
CA ASN A 220 9.90 13.62 -2.94
C ASN A 220 9.87 12.15 -2.54
N GLY A 221 9.20 11.80 -1.43
CA GLY A 221 8.99 10.42 -1.02
C GLY A 221 8.25 9.61 -2.09
N VAL A 222 7.19 10.17 -2.69
CA VAL A 222 6.47 9.52 -3.81
C VAL A 222 7.37 9.36 -5.03
N SER A 223 8.20 10.36 -5.32
CA SER A 223 9.15 10.32 -6.46
C SER A 223 10.23 9.24 -6.30
N ASN A 224 10.56 8.88 -5.06
CA ASN A 224 11.66 7.95 -4.73
C ASN A 224 11.18 6.51 -4.49
N MET A 225 9.88 6.23 -4.63
CA MET A 225 9.33 4.87 -4.58
C MET A 225 9.73 4.07 -5.81
#